data_437bc35f4fa54a059f5b163ac744c613
#
_entry.id   437bc35f4fa54a059f5b163ac744c613
#
_cell.length_a   1.000
_cell.length_b   1.000
_cell.length_c   1.000
_cell.angle_alpha   90.00
_cell.angle_beta   90.00
_cell.angle_gamma   90.00
#
_symmetry.space_group_name_H-M   'P 1'
#
loop_
_entity.id
_entity.type
_entity.pdbx_description
1 polymer ?
#
loop_
_entity_poly.entity_id
_entity_poly.type
_entity_poly.pdbx_seq_one_letter_code
_entity_poly.pdbx_strand_id
1 'polypeptide(L)'
;MKKFLIMICFALISVCSVGCSAENSTKMYIETAQLTDEEKGITELLGIDKNYDIYDFKLDDNVKSININLYELVDGAWEKLSGGGYYAFDNSKGRIALGFDRIGDGMTIAIQSEDGVSSTSHDSDIENEDNLGLTTSKLSEKKEIVYEEEIPLAIQIATSKNVVDYFYQPEEYEKFDYEHVYAITVEFSQNTIE
;
A
#
# COMPACT_ATOMS: atom_id res chain seq x y z
N MET A 1 29.34 40.22 -45.33
CA MET A 1 28.95 38.79 -45.23
C MET A 1 29.59 38.07 -44.05
N LYS A 2 30.89 38.19 -43.75
CA LYS A 2 31.52 37.51 -42.59
C LYS A 2 30.93 37.91 -41.21
N LYS A 3 30.54 39.20 -41.01
CA LYS A 3 29.95 39.68 -39.74
C LYS A 3 28.53 39.17 -39.52
N PHE A 4 27.78 38.89 -40.57
CA PHE A 4 26.42 38.33 -40.48
C PHE A 4 26.44 36.85 -40.13
N LEU A 5 27.44 36.11 -40.61
CA LEU A 5 27.62 34.70 -40.27
C LEU A 5 27.98 34.47 -38.80
N ILE A 6 28.80 35.35 -38.20
CA ILE A 6 29.17 35.28 -36.79
C ILE A 6 27.98 35.53 -35.86
N MET A 7 27.07 36.46 -36.27
CA MET A 7 25.87 36.77 -35.51
C MET A 7 24.85 35.61 -35.49
N ILE A 8 24.75 34.84 -36.57
CA ILE A 8 23.90 33.64 -36.68
C ILE A 8 24.46 32.50 -35.83
N CYS A 9 25.78 32.33 -35.77
CA CYS A 9 26.40 31.31 -34.90
C CYS A 9 26.20 31.62 -33.39
N PHE A 10 26.19 32.90 -33.00
CA PHE A 10 25.93 33.27 -31.60
C PHE A 10 24.47 33.08 -31.19
N ALA A 11 23.51 33.28 -32.14
CA ALA A 11 22.10 33.02 -31.88
C ALA A 11 21.76 31.50 -31.76
N LEU A 12 22.50 30.66 -32.45
CA LEU A 12 22.32 29.20 -32.39
C LEU A 12 22.88 28.55 -31.08
N ILE A 13 23.86 29.19 -30.44
CA ILE A 13 24.44 28.65 -29.17
C ILE A 13 23.52 28.98 -27.96
N SER A 14 22.67 30.03 -28.06
CA SER A 14 21.75 30.42 -26.98
C SER A 14 20.51 29.53 -26.84
N VAL A 15 20.25 28.61 -27.76
CA VAL A 15 19.06 27.73 -27.71
C VAL A 15 19.34 26.37 -27.08
N CYS A 16 20.60 26.02 -26.83
CA CYS A 16 20.97 24.72 -26.27
C CYS A 16 21.06 24.67 -24.73
N SER A 17 20.68 25.72 -24.02
CA SER A 17 20.77 25.75 -22.55
C SER A 17 19.42 25.68 -21.84
N VAL A 18 18.32 25.28 -22.49
CA VAL A 18 17.16 24.75 -21.81
C VAL A 18 17.33 23.23 -21.71
N GLY A 19 18.34 22.82 -20.94
CA GLY A 19 18.37 21.52 -20.35
C GLY A 19 17.23 21.48 -19.34
N CYS A 20 16.08 20.95 -19.72
CA CYS A 20 15.20 20.32 -18.76
C CYS A 20 16.05 19.26 -18.05
N SER A 21 16.52 19.55 -16.85
CA SER A 21 16.69 18.51 -15.86
C SER A 21 15.30 17.94 -15.62
N ALA A 22 14.89 16.97 -16.43
CA ALA A 22 13.95 15.98 -15.96
C ALA A 22 14.65 15.37 -14.75
N GLU A 23 14.27 15.83 -13.56
CA GLU A 23 14.45 15.01 -12.37
C GLU A 23 13.84 13.67 -12.78
N ASN A 24 14.69 12.67 -12.93
CA ASN A 24 14.30 11.29 -12.93
C ASN A 24 13.82 10.98 -11.50
N SER A 25 12.68 11.54 -11.11
CA SER A 25 12.01 11.10 -9.92
C SER A 25 11.67 9.65 -10.19
N THR A 26 12.34 8.77 -9.48
CA THR A 26 12.04 7.34 -9.52
C THR A 26 10.58 7.22 -9.15
N LYS A 27 9.72 6.84 -10.10
CA LYS A 27 8.30 6.69 -9.80
C LYS A 27 8.15 5.70 -8.66
N MET A 28 7.62 6.18 -7.56
CA MET A 28 7.28 5.35 -6.41
C MET A 28 6.06 4.52 -6.74
N TYR A 29 6.04 3.28 -6.28
CA TYR A 29 4.91 2.38 -6.50
C TYR A 29 4.81 1.28 -5.46
N ILE A 30 3.62 0.71 -5.36
CA ILE A 30 3.35 -0.54 -4.66
C ILE A 30 2.58 -1.48 -5.58
N GLU A 31 2.88 -2.77 -5.53
CA GLU A 31 2.25 -3.81 -6.33
C GLU A 31 2.26 -5.15 -5.60
N THR A 32 1.38 -6.07 -5.98
CA THR A 32 1.42 -7.44 -5.47
C THR A 32 2.76 -8.10 -5.81
N ALA A 33 3.41 -8.70 -4.82
CA ALA A 33 4.74 -9.28 -4.97
C ALA A 33 4.74 -10.47 -5.93
N GLN A 34 5.74 -10.52 -6.80
CA GLN A 34 5.99 -11.67 -7.66
C GLN A 34 6.96 -12.63 -6.95
N LEU A 35 6.42 -13.58 -6.21
CA LEU A 35 7.23 -14.56 -5.49
C LEU A 35 7.93 -15.50 -6.46
N THR A 36 9.19 -15.80 -6.18
CA THR A 36 9.96 -16.86 -6.86
C THR A 36 9.38 -18.24 -6.53
N ASP A 37 9.75 -19.26 -7.29
CA ASP A 37 9.30 -20.64 -7.01
C ASP A 37 9.80 -21.15 -5.66
N GLU A 38 10.98 -20.71 -5.23
CA GLU A 38 11.54 -21.01 -3.91
C GLU A 38 10.70 -20.37 -2.78
N GLU A 39 10.38 -19.07 -2.92
CA GLU A 39 9.55 -18.35 -1.95
C GLU A 39 8.15 -18.97 -1.86
N LYS A 40 7.52 -19.29 -2.99
CA LYS A 40 6.24 -20.02 -3.02
C LYS A 40 6.34 -21.36 -2.30
N GLY A 41 7.37 -22.15 -2.57
CA GLY A 41 7.57 -23.44 -1.90
C GLY A 41 7.71 -23.29 -0.39
N ILE A 42 8.34 -22.22 0.10
CA ILE A 42 8.45 -21.94 1.54
C ILE A 42 7.09 -21.53 2.12
N THR A 43 6.34 -20.63 1.45
CA THR A 43 5.02 -20.19 1.94
C THR A 43 4.02 -21.35 1.99
N GLU A 44 4.05 -22.23 0.99
CA GLU A 44 3.23 -23.46 0.97
C GLU A 44 3.61 -24.44 2.09
N LEU A 45 4.92 -24.65 2.31
CA LEU A 45 5.42 -25.52 3.39
C LEU A 45 4.98 -25.03 4.78
N LEU A 46 4.94 -23.71 4.97
CA LEU A 46 4.51 -23.09 6.22
C LEU A 46 2.98 -22.98 6.34
N GLY A 47 2.24 -23.26 5.26
CA GLY A 47 0.78 -23.12 5.20
C GLY A 47 0.27 -21.69 5.28
N ILE A 48 1.12 -20.70 4.94
CA ILE A 48 0.79 -19.27 5.00
C ILE A 48 0.38 -18.70 3.65
N ASP A 49 0.47 -19.46 2.58
CA ASP A 49 0.17 -19.07 1.20
C ASP A 49 -1.25 -18.56 0.98
N LYS A 50 -2.18 -18.94 1.86
CA LYS A 50 -3.61 -18.56 1.75
C LYS A 50 -3.99 -17.34 2.59
N ASN A 51 -3.24 -17.10 3.66
CA ASN A 51 -3.62 -16.15 4.71
C ASN A 51 -2.70 -14.92 4.72
N TYR A 52 -1.73 -14.86 3.79
CA TYR A 52 -0.82 -13.73 3.68
C TYR A 52 -0.88 -13.11 2.29
N ASP A 53 -0.93 -11.78 2.28
CA ASP A 53 -0.76 -10.96 1.10
C ASP A 53 0.58 -10.26 1.18
N ILE A 54 1.36 -10.36 0.10
CA ILE A 54 2.70 -9.76 0.05
C ILE A 54 2.72 -8.73 -1.07
N TYR A 55 3.21 -7.54 -0.75
CA TYR A 55 3.33 -6.40 -1.66
C TYR A 55 4.77 -5.94 -1.74
N ASP A 56 5.27 -5.78 -2.96
CA ASP A 56 6.56 -5.12 -3.23
C ASP A 56 6.33 -3.62 -3.41
N PHE A 57 7.20 -2.80 -2.86
CA PHE A 57 7.16 -1.35 -3.07
C PHE A 57 8.53 -0.78 -3.41
N LYS A 58 8.51 0.34 -4.13
CA LYS A 58 9.67 1.15 -4.45
C LYS A 58 9.39 2.60 -4.08
N LEU A 59 10.35 3.22 -3.38
CA LEU A 59 10.28 4.56 -2.83
C LEU A 59 11.42 5.42 -3.36
N ASP A 60 11.32 6.71 -3.15
CA ASP A 60 12.45 7.62 -3.22
C ASP A 60 13.06 7.87 -1.82
N ASP A 61 14.14 8.64 -1.77
CA ASP A 61 14.92 8.86 -0.54
C ASP A 61 14.22 9.81 0.47
N ASN A 62 13.07 10.39 0.08
CA ASN A 62 12.36 11.34 0.94
C ASN A 62 11.36 10.66 1.87
N VAL A 63 10.94 9.42 1.58
CA VAL A 63 10.08 8.66 2.49
C VAL A 63 10.83 8.34 3.77
N LYS A 64 10.21 8.61 4.92
CA LYS A 64 10.77 8.40 6.26
C LYS A 64 9.95 7.45 7.12
N SER A 65 8.69 7.26 6.76
CA SER A 65 7.84 6.31 7.48
C SER A 65 6.80 5.67 6.57
N ILE A 66 6.36 4.48 7.00
CA ILE A 66 5.26 3.71 6.42
C ILE A 66 4.22 3.54 7.51
N ASN A 67 2.98 3.91 7.22
CA ASN A 67 1.86 3.78 8.12
C ASN A 67 0.89 2.74 7.56
N ILE A 68 0.61 1.70 8.32
CA ILE A 68 -0.47 0.76 8.02
C ILE A 68 -1.64 1.13 8.91
N ASN A 69 -2.78 1.42 8.30
CA ASN A 69 -3.99 1.82 8.99
C ASN A 69 -5.05 0.73 8.85
N LEU A 70 -5.80 0.54 9.91
CA LEU A 70 -6.95 -0.36 9.97
C LEU A 70 -8.20 0.45 10.23
N TYR A 71 -9.24 0.22 9.46
CA TYR A 71 -10.53 0.90 9.56
C TYR A 71 -11.67 -0.09 9.61
N GLU A 72 -12.75 0.31 10.27
CA GLU A 72 -14.06 -0.31 10.20
C GLU A 72 -15.10 0.73 9.74
N LEU A 73 -16.04 0.29 8.92
CA LEU A 73 -17.16 1.11 8.49
C LEU A 73 -18.29 0.99 9.53
N VAL A 74 -18.53 2.07 10.28
CA VAL A 74 -19.54 2.15 11.34
C VAL A 74 -20.55 3.24 10.97
N ASP A 75 -21.82 2.90 10.88
CA ASP A 75 -22.90 3.83 10.56
C ASP A 75 -22.65 4.70 9.31
N GLY A 76 -21.98 4.14 8.29
CA GLY A 76 -21.64 4.82 7.04
C GLY A 76 -20.43 5.75 7.11
N ALA A 77 -19.64 5.69 8.18
CA ALA A 77 -18.38 6.42 8.32
C ALA A 77 -17.23 5.48 8.65
N TRP A 78 -16.05 5.74 8.07
CA TRP A 78 -14.85 4.99 8.36
C TRP A 78 -14.23 5.44 9.68
N GLU A 79 -14.15 4.52 10.62
CA GLU A 79 -13.52 4.71 11.93
C GLU A 79 -12.18 3.99 11.97
N LYS A 80 -11.13 4.70 12.38
CA LYS A 80 -9.79 4.12 12.53
C LYS A 80 -9.73 3.26 13.79
N LEU A 81 -9.38 2.00 13.61
CA LEU A 81 -9.17 1.06 14.70
C LEU A 81 -7.71 1.07 15.19
N SER A 82 -7.50 0.59 16.41
CA SER A 82 -6.18 0.16 16.87
C SER A 82 -5.76 -1.11 16.11
N GLY A 83 -4.47 -1.35 15.94
CA GLY A 83 -3.97 -2.57 15.28
C GLY A 83 -3.20 -2.30 13.99
N GLY A 84 -3.16 -1.05 13.52
CA GLY A 84 -2.20 -0.61 12.51
C GLY A 84 -0.78 -0.47 13.08
N GLY A 85 0.14 0.01 12.27
CA GLY A 85 1.52 0.19 12.68
C GLY A 85 2.19 1.36 11.99
N TYR A 86 3.09 2.02 12.74
CA TYR A 86 4.00 3.05 12.24
C TYR A 86 5.41 2.47 12.19
N TYR A 87 6.03 2.55 11.04
CA TYR A 87 7.36 1.99 10.81
C TYR A 87 8.29 3.05 10.26
N ALA A 88 9.40 3.33 10.97
CA ALA A 88 10.48 4.12 10.41
C ALA A 88 11.07 3.36 9.21
N PHE A 89 11.31 4.05 8.11
CA PHE A 89 11.79 3.44 6.90
C PHE A 89 12.80 4.35 6.19
N ASP A 90 13.96 3.80 5.85
CA ASP A 90 15.08 4.54 5.23
C ASP A 90 15.71 3.74 4.07
N ASN A 91 14.87 3.02 3.34
CA ASN A 91 15.29 2.22 2.19
C ASN A 91 14.46 2.58 0.96
N SER A 92 15.02 2.40 -0.23
CA SER A 92 14.34 2.72 -1.49
C SER A 92 13.40 1.63 -1.98
N LYS A 93 13.36 0.47 -1.32
CA LYS A 93 12.50 -0.67 -1.68
C LYS A 93 12.30 -1.57 -0.48
N GLY A 94 11.20 -2.31 -0.50
CA GLY A 94 10.91 -3.30 0.53
C GLY A 94 9.67 -4.11 0.19
N ARG A 95 9.22 -4.88 1.17
CA ARG A 95 8.00 -5.69 1.12
C ARG A 95 7.13 -5.42 2.34
N ILE A 96 5.83 -5.43 2.12
CA ILE A 96 4.82 -5.50 3.19
C ILE A 96 4.16 -6.87 3.09
N ALA A 97 4.09 -7.60 4.20
CA ALA A 97 3.27 -8.79 4.31
C ALA A 97 2.14 -8.54 5.32
N LEU A 98 0.92 -8.84 4.91
CA LEU A 98 -0.28 -8.77 5.73
C LEU A 98 -0.80 -10.18 5.93
N GLY A 99 -0.96 -10.61 7.17
CA GLY A 99 -1.50 -11.92 7.54
C GLY A 99 -2.81 -11.76 8.31
N PHE A 100 -3.91 -12.28 7.77
CA PHE A 100 -5.22 -12.32 8.41
C PHE A 100 -6.13 -13.36 7.76
N ASP A 101 -7.01 -13.95 8.54
CA ASP A 101 -8.16 -14.72 8.04
C ASP A 101 -9.39 -13.81 7.98
N ARG A 102 -9.73 -13.26 9.13
CA ARG A 102 -10.74 -12.22 9.28
C ARG A 102 -10.04 -10.99 9.88
N ILE A 103 -10.14 -9.85 9.20
CA ILE A 103 -9.47 -8.61 9.65
C ILE A 103 -9.94 -8.23 11.06
N GLY A 104 -11.23 -8.40 11.35
CA GLY A 104 -11.80 -8.14 12.68
C GLY A 104 -11.26 -9.03 13.80
N ASP A 105 -10.67 -10.18 13.52
CA ASP A 105 -10.09 -11.09 14.53
C ASP A 105 -8.63 -10.74 14.88
N GLY A 106 -8.05 -9.82 14.14
CA GLY A 106 -6.66 -9.41 14.29
C GLY A 106 -5.84 -9.68 13.04
N MET A 107 -4.62 -9.15 13.03
CA MET A 107 -3.74 -9.26 11.88
C MET A 107 -2.27 -9.24 12.27
N THR A 108 -1.44 -9.79 11.41
CA THR A 108 0.01 -9.65 11.45
C THR A 108 0.46 -8.74 10.32
N ILE A 109 1.30 -7.77 10.65
CA ILE A 109 1.96 -6.89 9.69
C ILE A 109 3.46 -7.17 9.76
N ALA A 110 4.10 -7.39 8.63
CA ALA A 110 5.55 -7.42 8.56
C ALA A 110 6.04 -6.51 7.43
N ILE A 111 7.09 -5.73 7.73
CA ILE A 111 7.77 -4.89 6.75
C ILE A 111 9.22 -5.33 6.64
N GLN A 112 9.62 -5.69 5.44
CA GLN A 112 10.98 -6.09 5.10
C GLN A 112 11.67 -4.98 4.34
N SER A 113 12.91 -4.68 4.75
CA SER A 113 13.86 -3.82 4.04
C SER A 113 15.17 -4.59 3.78
N GLU A 114 16.17 -3.89 3.24
CA GLU A 114 17.53 -4.44 3.11
C GLU A 114 18.19 -4.66 4.49
N ASP A 115 17.77 -3.92 5.51
CA ASP A 115 18.35 -3.96 6.86
C ASP A 115 17.71 -5.04 7.75
N GLY A 116 16.57 -5.59 7.36
CA GLY A 116 15.89 -6.63 8.13
C GLY A 116 14.37 -6.63 7.99
N VAL A 117 13.72 -7.29 8.95
CA VAL A 117 12.27 -7.42 9.04
C VAL A 117 11.78 -6.89 10.37
N SER A 118 10.78 -6.01 10.33
CA SER A 118 9.97 -5.63 11.49
C SER A 118 8.61 -6.28 11.39
N SER A 119 8.13 -6.89 12.47
CA SER A 119 6.82 -7.55 12.49
C SER A 119 6.06 -7.21 13.76
N THR A 120 4.76 -6.98 13.60
CA THR A 120 3.81 -6.70 14.68
C THR A 120 2.57 -7.53 14.48
N SER A 121 2.06 -8.14 15.55
CA SER A 121 0.78 -8.86 15.54
C SER A 121 -0.19 -8.17 16.50
N HIS A 122 -1.41 -8.02 16.07
CA HIS A 122 -2.51 -7.49 16.85
C HIS A 122 -3.60 -8.53 16.90
N ASP A 123 -4.01 -8.88 18.11
CA ASP A 123 -5.24 -9.64 18.34
C ASP A 123 -6.39 -8.65 18.51
N SER A 124 -7.56 -8.99 18.01
CA SER A 124 -8.74 -8.17 18.18
C SER A 124 -9.50 -8.58 19.43
N ASP A 125 -10.02 -7.58 20.14
CA ASP A 125 -10.99 -7.76 21.23
C ASP A 125 -12.45 -7.78 20.70
N ILE A 126 -12.65 -7.77 19.38
CA ILE A 126 -13.98 -7.77 18.77
C ILE A 126 -14.61 -9.15 18.94
N GLU A 127 -15.74 -9.22 19.62
CA GLU A 127 -16.56 -10.43 19.67
C GLU A 127 -17.12 -10.71 18.28
N ASN A 128 -16.61 -11.76 17.65
CA ASN A 128 -17.05 -12.14 16.31
C ASN A 128 -18.41 -12.82 16.33
N GLU A 129 -19.31 -12.36 15.48
CA GLU A 129 -20.51 -13.12 15.17
C GLU A 129 -20.13 -14.37 14.35
N ASP A 130 -20.26 -15.53 14.95
CA ASP A 130 -20.11 -16.80 14.26
C ASP A 130 -21.19 -16.88 13.16
N ASN A 131 -20.77 -17.30 11.95
CA ASN A 131 -21.61 -17.57 10.77
C ASN A 131 -21.75 -16.43 9.72
N LEU A 132 -20.97 -15.39 9.75
CA LEU A 132 -20.92 -14.45 8.63
C LEU A 132 -20.05 -14.99 7.50
N GLY A 133 -20.50 -14.84 6.27
CA GLY A 133 -19.69 -15.10 5.08
C GLY A 133 -18.62 -14.00 4.93
N LEU A 134 -17.42 -14.39 4.50
CA LEU A 134 -16.31 -13.46 4.27
C LEU A 134 -16.05 -13.27 2.79
N THR A 135 -15.79 -12.03 2.41
CA THR A 135 -15.38 -11.65 1.07
C THR A 135 -14.28 -10.60 1.18
N THR A 136 -13.14 -10.85 0.51
CA THR A 136 -12.00 -9.94 0.57
C THR A 136 -11.63 -9.46 -0.84
N SER A 137 -11.57 -8.15 -1.02
CA SER A 137 -10.96 -7.48 -2.18
C SER A 137 -9.54 -7.07 -1.80
N LYS A 138 -8.58 -7.24 -2.73
CA LYS A 138 -7.16 -6.98 -2.47
C LYS A 138 -6.58 -6.13 -3.58
N LEU A 139 -5.52 -5.37 -3.28
CA LEU A 139 -4.76 -4.66 -4.30
C LEU A 139 -4.22 -5.65 -5.32
N SER A 140 -4.71 -5.58 -6.55
CA SER A 140 -4.33 -6.46 -7.66
C SER A 140 -3.53 -5.77 -8.76
N GLU A 141 -3.53 -4.45 -8.77
CA GLU A 141 -2.86 -3.63 -9.77
C GLU A 141 -1.76 -2.79 -9.13
N LYS A 142 -0.72 -2.50 -9.91
CA LYS A 142 0.32 -1.57 -9.52
C LYS A 142 -0.26 -0.18 -9.30
N LYS A 143 0.00 0.41 -8.12
CA LYS A 143 -0.41 1.77 -7.77
C LYS A 143 0.81 2.68 -7.65
N GLU A 144 0.70 3.89 -8.18
CA GLU A 144 1.65 4.96 -7.91
C GLU A 144 1.47 5.42 -6.47
N ILE A 145 2.58 5.62 -5.76
CA ILE A 145 2.60 6.14 -4.39
C ILE A 145 2.70 7.66 -4.46
N VAL A 146 1.77 8.32 -3.79
CA VAL A 146 1.79 9.75 -3.51
C VAL A 146 1.99 9.91 -1.99
N TYR A 147 2.82 10.86 -1.57
CA TYR A 147 3.04 11.10 -0.14
C TYR A 147 1.74 11.49 0.56
N GLU A 148 1.58 10.98 1.78
CA GLU A 148 0.44 11.27 2.66
C GLU A 148 -0.93 10.86 2.07
N GLU A 149 -0.94 10.05 0.99
CA GLU A 149 -2.16 9.47 0.44
C GLU A 149 -2.25 8.00 0.79
N GLU A 150 -3.41 7.60 1.29
CA GLU A 150 -3.66 6.21 1.63
C GLU A 150 -4.00 5.36 0.41
N ILE A 151 -3.39 4.17 0.34
CA ILE A 151 -3.64 3.17 -0.69
C ILE A 151 -4.31 1.96 -0.04
N PRO A 152 -5.53 1.60 -0.42
CA PRO A 152 -6.18 0.39 0.07
C PRO A 152 -5.41 -0.87 -0.36
N LEU A 153 -5.00 -1.69 0.60
CA LEU A 153 -4.36 -2.98 0.36
C LEU A 153 -5.36 -4.14 0.40
N ALA A 154 -6.32 -4.07 1.33
CA ALA A 154 -7.39 -5.05 1.45
C ALA A 154 -8.66 -4.40 1.99
N ILE A 155 -9.82 -4.85 1.48
CA ILE A 155 -11.13 -4.53 2.02
C ILE A 155 -11.86 -5.85 2.23
N GLN A 156 -12.33 -6.09 3.44
CA GLN A 156 -13.03 -7.32 3.79
C GLN A 156 -14.44 -7.01 4.29
N ILE A 157 -15.41 -7.72 3.74
CA ILE A 157 -16.80 -7.70 4.16
C ILE A 157 -17.09 -8.98 4.92
N ALA A 158 -17.71 -8.87 6.10
CA ALA A 158 -18.30 -9.97 6.82
C ALA A 158 -19.80 -9.75 6.87
N THR A 159 -20.59 -10.63 6.25
CA THR A 159 -22.03 -10.43 6.13
C THR A 159 -22.80 -11.74 6.02
N SER A 160 -24.05 -11.74 6.49
CA SER A 160 -25.01 -12.81 6.28
C SER A 160 -25.71 -12.75 4.90
N LYS A 161 -25.48 -11.69 4.12
CA LYS A 161 -26.07 -11.52 2.79
C LYS A 161 -25.47 -12.51 1.79
N ASN A 162 -26.31 -13.07 0.93
CA ASN A 162 -25.88 -14.04 -0.09
C ASN A 162 -25.22 -13.40 -1.33
N VAL A 163 -25.32 -12.08 -1.48
CA VAL A 163 -24.77 -11.32 -2.61
C VAL A 163 -24.03 -10.13 -2.05
N VAL A 164 -22.82 -9.92 -2.51
CA VAL A 164 -21.92 -8.84 -2.09
C VAL A 164 -21.44 -8.12 -3.34
N ASP A 165 -21.50 -6.79 -3.31
CA ASP A 165 -20.92 -5.95 -4.36
C ASP A 165 -19.44 -5.74 -4.07
N TYR A 166 -18.63 -5.76 -5.13
CA TYR A 166 -17.18 -5.58 -5.04
C TYR A 166 -16.78 -4.19 -5.52
N PHE A 167 -16.04 -3.48 -4.67
CA PHE A 167 -15.48 -2.18 -5.01
C PHE A 167 -13.98 -2.14 -4.63
N TYR A 168 -13.24 -1.25 -5.30
CA TYR A 168 -11.82 -1.05 -5.03
C TYR A 168 -11.54 0.17 -4.14
N GLN A 169 -12.57 1.01 -3.94
CA GLN A 169 -12.46 2.23 -3.13
C GLN A 169 -13.30 2.09 -1.88
N PRO A 170 -12.75 2.41 -0.69
CA PRO A 170 -13.47 2.30 0.58
C PRO A 170 -14.80 3.08 0.58
N GLU A 171 -14.81 4.28 -0.01
CA GLU A 171 -15.98 5.17 -0.03
C GLU A 171 -17.18 4.58 -0.77
N GLU A 172 -16.95 3.62 -1.65
CA GLU A 172 -18.05 2.96 -2.37
C GLU A 172 -18.89 2.05 -1.47
N TYR A 173 -18.32 1.61 -0.32
CA TYR A 173 -19.01 0.75 0.63
C TYR A 173 -19.94 1.50 1.59
N GLU A 174 -19.78 2.81 1.77
CA GLU A 174 -20.57 3.65 2.68
C GLU A 174 -22.09 3.62 2.42
N LYS A 175 -22.48 3.23 1.20
CA LYS A 175 -23.91 3.14 0.79
C LYS A 175 -24.54 1.78 1.09
N PHE A 176 -23.77 0.82 1.56
CA PHE A 176 -24.25 -0.54 1.79
C PHE A 176 -24.35 -0.82 3.28
N ASP A 177 -25.40 -1.52 3.62
CA ASP A 177 -25.70 -1.97 4.98
C ASP A 177 -25.19 -3.41 5.12
N TYR A 178 -23.86 -3.56 5.24
CA TYR A 178 -23.22 -4.83 5.61
C TYR A 178 -22.96 -4.82 7.12
N GLU A 179 -22.95 -6.00 7.74
CA GLU A 179 -22.76 -6.12 9.19
C GLU A 179 -21.37 -5.58 9.59
N HIS A 180 -20.33 -5.97 8.85
CA HIS A 180 -18.97 -5.45 9.05
C HIS A 180 -18.28 -5.22 7.73
N VAL A 181 -17.59 -4.09 7.60
CA VAL A 181 -16.65 -3.82 6.50
C VAL A 181 -15.38 -3.27 7.10
N TYR A 182 -14.26 -3.93 6.80
CA TYR A 182 -12.93 -3.52 7.26
C TYR A 182 -12.07 -3.11 6.07
N ALA A 183 -11.18 -2.14 6.29
CA ALA A 183 -10.18 -1.76 5.30
C ALA A 183 -8.80 -1.69 5.93
N ILE A 184 -7.80 -2.23 5.23
CA ILE A 184 -6.38 -2.04 5.53
C ILE A 184 -5.80 -1.14 4.46
N THR A 185 -5.19 -0.02 4.87
CA THR A 185 -4.53 0.91 3.97
C THR A 185 -3.05 1.07 4.31
N VAL A 186 -2.26 1.52 3.35
CA VAL A 186 -0.88 1.95 3.55
C VAL A 186 -0.71 3.40 3.12
N GLU A 187 0.03 4.17 3.92
CA GLU A 187 0.45 5.54 3.64
C GLU A 187 1.97 5.64 3.73
N PHE A 188 2.57 6.35 2.81
CA PHE A 188 4.02 6.62 2.78
C PHE A 188 4.26 8.08 3.07
N SER A 189 5.02 8.37 4.13
CA SER A 189 5.18 9.72 4.65
C SER A 189 6.62 10.20 4.62
N GLN A 190 6.79 11.50 4.41
CA GLN A 190 8.07 12.21 4.57
C GLN A 190 8.36 12.58 6.03
N ASN A 191 7.41 12.36 6.92
CA ASN A 191 7.54 12.65 8.33
C ASN A 191 8.25 11.49 9.05
N THR A 192 9.18 11.84 9.95
CA THR A 192 9.79 10.87 10.86
C THR A 192 8.83 10.54 11.99
N ILE A 193 8.91 9.32 12.49
CA ILE A 193 8.21 8.91 13.71
C ILE A 193 9.00 9.49 14.89
N GLU A 194 8.36 10.27 15.75
CA GLU A 194 8.92 10.78 17.01
C GLU A 194 8.86 9.73 18.13
#